data_0762d182960e4a3ac691c61f19dc335f
#
_entry.id   0762d182960e4a3ac691c61f19dc335f
#
_cell.length_a   1.000
_cell.length_b   1.000
_cell.length_c   1.000
_cell.angle_alpha   90.00
_cell.angle_beta   90.00
_cell.angle_gamma   90.00
#
_symmetry.space_group_name_H-M   'P 1'
#
loop_
_entity.id
_entity.type
_entity.pdbx_description
1 polymer ?
#
loop_
_entity_poly.entity_id
_entity_poly.type
_entity_poly.pdbx_seq_one_letter_code
_entity_poly.pdbx_strand_id
1 'polypeptide(L)'
;MKGETGGIEFCDLFFKSKKIVHVKRYGGSSVLSHLFWQGAVSAELFISEEKFRIALNKVLPESHHIADVRARPNPSEYEIIYAIGSEVPGMLKLPLFSKVSFRSTYRHLKEALAYSVSYYKINITKEL
;
A
#
# COMPACT_ATOMS: atom_id res chain seq x y z
N MET A 1 -6.41 7.64 1.76
CA MET A 1 -7.73 7.29 2.28
C MET A 1 -7.68 7.30 3.80
N LYS A 2 -8.31 8.27 4.39
CA LYS A 2 -8.30 8.48 5.84
C LYS A 2 -9.67 8.14 6.43
N GLY A 3 -9.68 7.67 7.67
CA GLY A 3 -10.88 7.34 8.38
C GLY A 3 -10.56 6.96 9.83
N GLU A 4 -11.52 6.37 10.52
CA GLU A 4 -11.35 5.94 11.92
C GLU A 4 -10.54 4.63 12.00
N THR A 5 -9.32 4.64 11.46
CA THR A 5 -8.43 3.49 11.40
C THR A 5 -7.22 3.64 12.33
N GLY A 6 -7.40 4.39 13.45
CA GLY A 6 -6.33 4.60 14.42
C GLY A 6 -5.18 5.45 13.89
N GLY A 7 -5.46 6.39 12.98
CA GLY A 7 -4.46 7.26 12.37
C GLY A 7 -3.67 6.62 11.24
N ILE A 8 -3.97 5.38 10.88
CA ILE A 8 -3.30 4.66 9.79
C ILE A 8 -4.16 4.74 8.54
N GLU A 9 -3.59 5.22 7.45
CA GLU A 9 -4.24 5.17 6.15
C GLU A 9 -4.17 3.75 5.59
N PHE A 10 -5.30 3.25 5.08
CA PHE A 10 -5.30 1.95 4.40
C PHE A 10 -4.48 2.02 3.11
N CYS A 11 -4.79 2.99 2.26
CA CYS A 11 -4.09 3.21 1.00
C CYS A 11 -4.52 4.54 0.39
N ASP A 12 -3.87 4.93 -0.70
CA ASP A 12 -4.26 6.12 -1.45
C ASP A 12 -5.36 5.80 -2.47
N LEU A 13 -5.29 4.63 -3.10
CA LEU A 13 -6.27 4.17 -4.08
C LEU A 13 -6.61 2.71 -3.82
N PHE A 14 -7.89 2.38 -3.84
CA PHE A 14 -8.36 1.01 -3.68
C PHE A 14 -9.31 0.66 -4.82
N PHE A 15 -8.94 -0.34 -5.60
CA PHE A 15 -9.70 -0.76 -6.76
C PHE A 15 -10.57 -1.98 -6.48
N LYS A 16 -11.71 -2.09 -7.16
CA LYS A 16 -12.56 -3.29 -7.10
C LYS A 16 -11.83 -4.56 -7.54
N SER A 17 -10.81 -4.41 -8.39
CA SER A 17 -9.93 -5.50 -8.80
C SER A 17 -8.98 -5.95 -7.69
N LYS A 18 -9.21 -5.52 -6.46
CA LYS A 18 -8.44 -5.89 -5.26
C LYS A 18 -6.99 -5.42 -5.31
N LYS A 19 -6.78 -4.23 -5.86
CA LYS A 19 -5.48 -3.58 -5.86
C LYS A 19 -5.47 -2.48 -4.81
N ILE A 20 -4.47 -2.52 -3.94
CA ILE A 20 -4.26 -1.57 -2.85
C ILE A 20 -3.03 -0.76 -3.21
N VAL A 21 -3.22 0.52 -3.57
CA VAL A 21 -2.16 1.34 -4.13
C VAL A 21 -1.75 2.43 -3.16
N HIS A 22 -0.46 2.48 -2.89
CA HIS A 22 0.18 3.55 -2.12
C HIS A 22 0.98 4.41 -3.09
N VAL A 23 0.71 5.71 -3.09
CA VAL A 23 1.35 6.66 -4.01
C VAL A 23 2.22 7.62 -3.23
N LYS A 24 3.46 7.81 -3.67
CA LYS A 24 4.37 8.77 -3.06
C LYS A 24 5.32 9.32 -4.10
N ARG A 25 5.63 10.62 -3.99
CA ARG A 25 6.70 11.21 -4.77
C ARG A 25 8.03 10.73 -4.22
N TYR A 26 8.99 10.45 -5.12
CA TYR A 26 10.33 10.07 -4.73
C TYR A 26 10.93 11.10 -3.77
N GLY A 27 11.47 10.62 -2.69
CA GLY A 27 12.14 11.42 -1.68
C GLY A 27 13.33 10.65 -1.12
N GLY A 28 13.87 11.11 -0.02
CA GLY A 28 14.98 10.42 0.63
C GLY A 28 14.57 9.06 1.20
N SER A 29 15.56 8.31 1.66
CA SER A 29 15.36 6.95 2.22
C SER A 29 14.31 6.90 3.32
N SER A 30 14.28 7.91 4.20
CA SER A 30 13.32 7.93 5.30
C SER A 30 11.87 8.03 4.82
N VAL A 31 11.63 8.81 3.76
CA VAL A 31 10.30 8.99 3.18
C VAL A 31 9.80 7.67 2.57
N LEU A 32 10.64 7.02 1.78
CA LEU A 32 10.28 5.76 1.12
C LEU A 32 10.16 4.62 2.10
N SER A 33 11.06 4.54 3.08
CA SER A 33 10.99 3.51 4.12
C SER A 33 9.72 3.63 4.95
N HIS A 34 9.29 4.86 5.25
CA HIS A 34 8.03 5.11 5.94
C HIS A 34 6.83 4.66 5.11
N LEU A 35 6.85 4.94 3.81
CA LEU A 35 5.82 4.48 2.88
C LEU A 35 5.68 2.96 2.91
N PHE A 36 6.80 2.25 2.78
CA PHE A 36 6.80 0.80 2.77
C PHE A 36 6.28 0.23 4.07
N TRP A 37 6.72 0.80 5.20
CA TRP A 37 6.27 0.37 6.52
C TRP A 37 4.78 0.61 6.72
N GLN A 38 4.27 1.79 6.36
CA GLN A 38 2.84 2.09 6.48
C GLN A 38 1.99 1.12 5.67
N GLY A 39 2.41 0.83 4.44
CA GLY A 39 1.72 -0.12 3.59
C GLY A 39 1.70 -1.52 4.20
N ALA A 40 2.80 -1.94 4.81
CA ALA A 40 2.89 -3.24 5.45
C ALA A 40 1.97 -3.33 6.67
N VAL A 41 1.96 -2.31 7.52
CA VAL A 41 1.11 -2.29 8.72
C VAL A 41 -0.37 -2.30 8.34
N SER A 42 -0.77 -1.46 7.39
CA SER A 42 -2.17 -1.41 6.97
C SER A 42 -2.62 -2.71 6.31
N ALA A 43 -1.75 -3.34 5.54
CA ALA A 43 -2.04 -4.63 4.91
C ALA A 43 -2.22 -5.75 5.94
N GLU A 44 -1.41 -5.73 7.00
CA GLU A 44 -1.54 -6.69 8.08
C GLU A 44 -2.85 -6.48 8.86
N LEU A 45 -3.16 -5.23 9.21
CA LEU A 45 -4.41 -4.89 9.90
C LEU A 45 -5.64 -5.27 9.08
N PHE A 46 -5.56 -5.10 7.76
CA PHE A 46 -6.66 -5.44 6.88
C PHE A 46 -7.07 -6.92 6.99
N ILE A 47 -6.12 -7.82 7.09
CA ILE A 47 -6.42 -9.25 7.19
C ILE A 47 -6.59 -9.73 8.62
N SER A 48 -6.01 -9.05 9.61
CA SER A 48 -6.03 -9.53 11.00
C SER A 48 -7.10 -8.91 11.87
N GLU A 49 -7.58 -7.69 11.53
CA GLU A 49 -8.44 -6.93 12.44
C GLU A 49 -9.82 -6.62 11.84
N GLU A 50 -10.85 -7.24 12.40
CA GLU A 50 -12.25 -6.96 12.00
C GLU A 50 -12.59 -5.47 12.18
N LYS A 51 -12.17 -4.88 13.29
CA LYS A 51 -12.44 -3.46 13.57
C LYS A 51 -11.86 -2.54 12.52
N PHE A 52 -10.70 -2.89 11.97
CA PHE A 52 -10.07 -2.14 10.91
C PHE A 52 -10.94 -2.19 9.64
N ARG A 53 -11.45 -3.36 9.29
CA ARG A 53 -12.33 -3.53 8.13
C ARG A 53 -13.67 -2.81 8.30
N ILE A 54 -14.22 -2.81 9.50
CA ILE A 54 -15.44 -2.05 9.80
C ILE A 54 -15.19 -0.55 9.59
N ALA A 55 -14.07 -0.04 10.09
CA ALA A 55 -13.70 1.36 9.93
C ALA A 55 -13.49 1.72 8.47
N LEU A 56 -12.90 0.83 7.67
CA LEU A 56 -12.72 1.05 6.24
C LEU A 56 -14.06 1.21 5.52
N ASN A 57 -15.04 0.38 5.83
CA ASN A 57 -16.35 0.47 5.18
C ASN A 57 -17.07 1.78 5.47
N LYS A 58 -16.72 2.50 6.53
CA LYS A 58 -17.28 3.83 6.81
C LYS A 58 -16.76 4.90 5.86
N VAL A 59 -15.58 4.70 5.28
CA VAL A 59 -14.95 5.70 4.38
C VAL A 59 -14.93 5.26 2.92
N LEU A 60 -15.06 3.96 2.64
CA LEU A 60 -15.11 3.46 1.28
C LEU A 60 -16.48 3.71 0.63
N PRO A 61 -16.51 4.01 -0.69
CA PRO A 61 -17.76 4.00 -1.42
C PRO A 61 -18.44 2.64 -1.29
N GLU A 62 -19.78 2.63 -1.29
CA GLU A 62 -20.55 1.40 -1.13
C GLU A 62 -20.13 0.30 -2.09
N SER A 63 -19.83 0.69 -3.35
CA SER A 63 -19.39 -0.24 -4.38
C SER A 63 -18.06 -0.94 -4.06
N HIS A 64 -17.29 -0.41 -3.10
CA HIS A 64 -15.99 -0.94 -2.70
C HIS A 64 -16.02 -1.55 -1.29
N HIS A 65 -17.18 -1.63 -0.66
CA HIS A 65 -17.28 -2.17 0.68
C HIS A 65 -16.85 -3.65 0.73
N ILE A 66 -16.25 -4.01 1.85
CA ILE A 66 -15.97 -5.39 2.18
C ILE A 66 -17.31 -6.05 2.51
N ALA A 67 -17.66 -7.10 1.78
CA ALA A 67 -18.98 -7.71 1.89
C ALA A 67 -19.22 -8.35 3.26
N ASP A 68 -18.20 -9.05 3.79
CA ASP A 68 -18.27 -9.65 5.11
C ASP A 68 -17.04 -9.25 5.91
N VAL A 69 -17.22 -8.27 6.80
CA VAL A 69 -16.13 -7.74 7.64
C VAL A 69 -15.65 -8.75 8.68
N ARG A 70 -16.44 -9.78 8.97
CA ARG A 70 -16.07 -10.81 9.94
C ARG A 70 -15.14 -11.85 9.33
N ALA A 71 -15.25 -12.09 8.03
CA ALA A 71 -14.40 -13.03 7.34
C ALA A 71 -13.01 -12.46 7.10
N ARG A 72 -11.99 -13.23 7.43
CA ARG A 72 -10.62 -12.84 7.13
C ARG A 72 -10.44 -12.81 5.61
N PRO A 73 -10.04 -11.66 5.03
CA PRO A 73 -9.78 -11.61 3.59
C PRO A 73 -8.67 -12.60 3.19
N ASN A 74 -8.76 -13.12 1.98
CA ASN A 74 -7.69 -13.94 1.42
C ASN A 74 -6.63 -13.02 0.80
N PRO A 75 -5.46 -12.87 1.41
CA PRO A 75 -4.46 -11.93 0.91
C PRO A 75 -3.94 -12.28 -0.49
N SER A 76 -4.01 -13.55 -0.89
CA SER A 76 -3.55 -13.95 -2.23
C SER A 76 -4.42 -13.37 -3.35
N GLU A 77 -5.62 -12.88 -3.03
CA GLU A 77 -6.49 -12.22 -4.00
C GLU A 77 -6.19 -10.73 -4.15
N TYR A 78 -5.33 -10.17 -3.31
CA TYR A 78 -5.01 -8.73 -3.28
C TYR A 78 -3.59 -8.49 -3.73
N GLU A 79 -3.40 -7.35 -4.40
CA GLU A 79 -2.08 -6.87 -4.80
C GLU A 79 -1.78 -5.55 -4.10
N ILE A 80 -0.64 -5.49 -3.40
CA ILE A 80 -0.12 -4.26 -2.80
C ILE A 80 0.79 -3.61 -3.84
N ILE A 81 0.48 -2.38 -4.23
CA ILE A 81 1.24 -1.66 -5.24
C ILE A 81 1.81 -0.38 -4.64
N TYR A 82 3.12 -0.24 -4.73
CA TYR A 82 3.80 1.01 -4.38
C TYR A 82 4.10 1.78 -5.66
N ALA A 83 3.41 2.88 -5.86
CA ALA A 83 3.59 3.74 -7.02
C ALA A 83 4.43 4.95 -6.64
N ILE A 84 5.65 5.03 -7.17
CA ILE A 84 6.62 6.05 -6.79
C ILE A 84 6.85 7.00 -7.96
N GLY A 85 6.47 8.27 -7.74
CA GLY A 85 6.62 9.31 -8.75
C GLY A 85 8.03 9.87 -8.75
N SER A 86 8.65 9.95 -9.92
CA SER A 86 10.00 10.49 -10.07
C SER A 86 10.13 11.31 -11.35
N GLU A 87 10.87 12.41 -11.27
CA GLU A 87 11.23 13.24 -12.43
C GLU A 87 12.45 12.70 -13.17
N VAL A 88 13.21 11.82 -12.53
CA VAL A 88 14.44 11.26 -13.11
C VAL A 88 14.09 10.27 -14.21
N PRO A 89 14.65 10.43 -15.44
CA PRO A 89 14.40 9.50 -16.52
C PRO A 89 14.97 8.11 -16.25
N GLY A 90 14.40 7.12 -16.91
CA GLY A 90 14.88 5.75 -16.84
C GLY A 90 14.27 4.96 -15.70
N MET A 91 14.89 3.86 -15.34
CA MET A 91 14.41 2.97 -14.29
C MET A 91 14.48 3.66 -12.91
N LEU A 92 13.51 3.33 -12.06
CA LEU A 92 13.52 3.80 -10.68
C LEU A 92 14.73 3.22 -9.95
N LYS A 93 15.54 4.11 -9.37
CA LYS A 93 16.69 3.73 -8.54
C LYS A 93 16.40 4.11 -7.09
N LEU A 94 16.28 3.11 -6.23
CA LEU A 94 16.07 3.35 -4.82
C LEU A 94 17.41 3.58 -4.11
N PRO A 95 17.47 4.50 -3.13
CA PRO A 95 18.62 4.57 -2.22
C PRO A 95 18.85 3.23 -1.53
N LEU A 96 20.09 2.98 -1.10
CA LEU A 96 20.45 1.69 -0.50
C LEU A 96 19.52 1.30 0.67
N PHE A 97 19.28 2.20 1.60
CA PHE A 97 18.42 1.91 2.75
C PHE A 97 16.98 1.65 2.34
N SER A 98 16.49 2.34 1.31
CA SER A 98 15.15 2.09 0.78
C SER A 98 15.05 0.72 0.12
N LYS A 99 16.10 0.27 -0.57
CA LYS A 99 16.15 -1.08 -1.12
C LYS A 99 16.06 -2.14 -0.03
N VAL A 100 16.79 -1.95 1.07
CA VAL A 100 16.77 -2.85 2.22
C VAL A 100 15.38 -2.86 2.85
N SER A 101 14.79 -1.69 3.08
CA SER A 101 13.45 -1.56 3.64
C SER A 101 12.39 -2.20 2.74
N PHE A 102 12.46 -1.96 1.43
CA PHE A 102 11.53 -2.57 0.48
C PHE A 102 11.65 -4.08 0.48
N ARG A 103 12.87 -4.60 0.49
CA ARG A 103 13.11 -6.04 0.51
C ARG A 103 12.50 -6.69 1.74
N SER A 104 12.68 -6.08 2.91
CA SER A 104 12.10 -6.56 4.16
C SER A 104 10.57 -6.53 4.10
N THR A 105 10.00 -5.43 3.63
CA THR A 105 8.55 -5.26 3.46
C THR A 105 8.00 -6.28 2.46
N TYR A 106 8.66 -6.46 1.34
CA TYR A 106 8.26 -7.41 0.31
C TYR A 106 8.19 -8.84 0.86
N ARG A 107 9.22 -9.24 1.59
CA ARG A 107 9.24 -10.57 2.22
C ARG A 107 8.11 -10.75 3.22
N HIS A 108 7.87 -9.74 4.04
CA HIS A 108 6.79 -9.80 5.02
C HIS A 108 5.43 -9.91 4.34
N LEU A 109 5.16 -9.06 3.36
CA LEU A 109 3.88 -9.05 2.67
C LEU A 109 3.66 -10.30 1.83
N LYS A 110 4.67 -10.73 1.10
CA LYS A 110 4.55 -11.86 0.17
C LYS A 110 4.72 -13.20 0.87
N GLU A 111 5.78 -13.37 1.62
CA GLU A 111 6.13 -14.68 2.21
C GLU A 111 5.36 -14.95 3.51
N ALA A 112 5.23 -13.96 4.38
CA ALA A 112 4.53 -14.15 5.65
C ALA A 112 3.02 -13.98 5.52
N LEU A 113 2.54 -12.99 4.73
CA LEU A 113 1.12 -12.66 4.63
C LEU A 113 0.45 -13.14 3.33
N ALA A 114 1.21 -13.57 2.35
CA ALA A 114 0.74 -14.11 1.06
C ALA A 114 0.05 -13.10 0.13
N TYR A 115 0.38 -11.82 0.23
CA TYR A 115 -0.03 -10.82 -0.76
C TYR A 115 0.82 -10.91 -2.02
N SER A 116 0.27 -10.45 -3.16
CA SER A 116 1.08 -10.06 -4.31
C SER A 116 1.59 -8.64 -4.07
N VAL A 117 2.83 -8.36 -4.41
CA VAL A 117 3.47 -7.06 -4.17
C VAL A 117 4.20 -6.60 -5.42
N SER A 118 3.99 -5.35 -5.80
CA SER A 118 4.67 -4.73 -6.94
C SER A 118 5.06 -3.31 -6.61
N TYR A 119 6.04 -2.76 -7.32
CA TYR A 119 6.25 -1.33 -7.32
C TYR A 119 6.37 -0.82 -8.75
N TYR A 120 5.91 0.40 -8.98
CA TYR A 120 5.94 1.04 -10.27
C TYR A 120 6.51 2.44 -10.16
N LYS A 121 7.24 2.83 -11.19
CA LYS A 121 7.66 4.20 -11.36
C LYS A 121 6.57 4.95 -12.12
N ILE A 122 6.17 6.11 -11.57
CA ILE A 122 5.35 7.07 -12.28
C ILE A 122 6.26 8.18 -12.77
N ASN A 123 6.26 8.44 -14.07
CA ASN A 123 7.07 9.52 -14.64
C ASN A 123 6.38 10.85 -14.37
N ILE A 124 7.08 11.74 -13.68
CA ILE A 124 6.60 13.09 -13.41
C ILE A 124 7.28 14.04 -14.38
N THR A 125 6.47 14.82 -15.10
CA THR A 125 6.99 15.85 -16.01
C THR A 125 6.65 17.21 -15.45
N LYS A 126 7.59 18.16 -15.57
CA LYS A 126 7.32 19.56 -15.23
C LYS A 126 6.68 20.24 -16.41
N GLU A 127 5.54 20.86 -16.17
CA GLU A 127 4.97 21.80 -17.13
C GLU A 127 5.60 23.17 -16.92
N LEU A 128 6.04 23.76 -18.03
CA LEU A 128 6.63 25.11 -18.00
C LEU A 128 5.56 26.17 -18.21
#